data_2629eea86b501365a6f5440359431960
#
_entry.id   2629eea86b501365a6f5440359431960
#
_cell.length_a   1.000
_cell.length_b   1.000
_cell.length_c   1.000
_cell.angle_alpha   90.00
_cell.angle_beta   90.00
_cell.angle_gamma   90.00
#
_symmetry.space_group_name_H-M   'P 1'
#
loop_
_entity.id
_entity.type
_entity.pdbx_description
1 polymer ?
#
loop_
_entity_poly.entity_id
_entity_poly.type
_entity_poly.pdbx_seq_one_letter_code
_entity_poly.pdbx_strand_id
1 'polypeptide(L)'
;MSKSKRYQLEKKIIVFLSSSLFAISGFCAGDVYAAAVFADGTGTNSTVAGVNNNASGENTNAVGYNNHAISDNSNAIGANNQALAEDSNAIGSKNNTYANESNAIGSGNITN
;
A
#
# COMPACT_ATOMS: atom_id res chain seq x y z
N MET A 1 -9.68 -38.39 28.60
CA MET A 1 -8.40 -38.23 27.86
C MET A 1 -7.27 -38.16 28.86
N SER A 2 -6.19 -38.93 28.69
CA SER A 2 -5.03 -38.92 29.60
C SER A 2 -4.32 -37.55 29.55
N LYS A 3 -3.65 -37.18 30.68
CA LYS A 3 -2.86 -35.94 30.76
C LYS A 3 -1.81 -35.85 29.63
N SER A 4 -1.20 -36.97 29.27
CA SER A 4 -0.21 -37.07 28.20
C SER A 4 -0.82 -36.73 26.81
N LYS A 5 -1.99 -37.28 26.49
CA LYS A 5 -2.69 -37.01 25.24
C LYS A 5 -3.14 -35.55 25.11
N ARG A 6 -3.58 -34.97 26.24
CA ARG A 6 -3.97 -33.57 26.33
C ARG A 6 -2.78 -32.63 26.07
N TYR A 7 -1.65 -32.94 26.72
CA TYR A 7 -0.40 -32.19 26.52
C TYR A 7 0.11 -32.24 25.08
N GLN A 8 0.02 -33.40 24.42
CA GLN A 8 0.40 -33.54 23.00
C GLN A 8 -0.56 -32.80 22.06
N LEU A 9 -1.84 -32.74 22.39
CA LEU A 9 -2.82 -32.00 21.63
C LEU A 9 -2.59 -30.49 21.74
N GLU A 10 -2.33 -30.01 22.95
CA GLU A 10 -2.00 -28.59 23.21
C GLU A 10 -0.72 -28.15 22.47
N LYS A 11 0.32 -28.98 22.48
CA LYS A 11 1.54 -28.72 21.69
C LYS A 11 1.27 -28.67 20.18
N LYS A 12 0.46 -29.57 19.66
CA LYS A 12 0.10 -29.57 18.23
C LYS A 12 -0.70 -28.33 17.84
N ILE A 13 -1.59 -27.88 18.72
CA ILE A 13 -2.38 -26.66 18.49
C ILE A 13 -1.47 -25.44 18.50
N ILE A 14 -0.55 -25.34 19.47
CA ILE A 14 0.40 -24.22 19.55
C ILE A 14 1.32 -24.19 18.33
N VAL A 15 1.85 -25.33 17.91
CA VAL A 15 2.70 -25.40 16.71
C VAL A 15 1.93 -25.04 15.45
N PHE A 16 0.67 -25.44 15.34
CA PHE A 16 -0.17 -25.10 14.21
C PHE A 16 -0.50 -23.60 14.16
N LEU A 17 -0.86 -23.00 15.30
CA LEU A 17 -1.10 -21.56 15.41
C LEU A 17 0.15 -20.74 15.18
N SER A 18 1.30 -21.16 15.72
CA SER A 18 2.56 -20.45 15.49
C SER A 18 3.08 -20.62 14.07
N SER A 19 2.90 -21.80 13.44
CA SER A 19 3.30 -22.01 12.05
C SER A 19 2.38 -21.32 11.05
N SER A 20 1.08 -21.21 11.34
CA SER A 20 0.18 -20.43 10.48
C SER A 20 0.42 -18.91 10.62
N LEU A 21 0.70 -18.42 11.82
CA LEU A 21 1.06 -17.02 12.03
C LEU A 21 2.45 -16.73 11.45
N PHE A 22 3.40 -17.65 11.57
CA PHE A 22 4.72 -17.55 10.97
C PHE A 22 4.66 -17.67 9.43
N ALA A 23 3.77 -18.51 8.90
CA ALA A 23 3.55 -18.60 7.46
C ALA A 23 2.96 -17.31 6.89
N ILE A 24 2.05 -16.63 7.61
CA ILE A 24 1.53 -15.32 7.21
C ILE A 24 2.62 -14.25 7.28
N SER A 25 3.41 -14.20 8.35
CA SER A 25 4.50 -13.24 8.49
C SER A 25 5.72 -13.60 7.64
N GLY A 26 6.08 -14.88 7.53
CA GLY A 26 7.19 -15.37 6.72
C GLY A 26 6.89 -15.38 5.22
N PHE A 27 5.65 -15.63 4.85
CA PHE A 27 5.20 -15.51 3.46
C PHE A 27 5.24 -14.06 2.97
N CYS A 28 4.92 -13.11 3.85
CA CYS A 28 5.08 -11.69 3.54
C CYS A 28 6.55 -11.23 3.54
N ALA A 29 7.45 -11.91 4.24
CA ALA A 29 8.84 -11.46 4.40
C ALA A 29 9.84 -12.12 3.42
N GLY A 30 9.57 -13.34 2.92
CA GLY A 30 10.57 -14.12 2.18
C GLY A 30 10.31 -14.31 0.70
N ASP A 31 9.07 -14.49 0.30
CA ASP A 31 8.74 -15.02 -1.03
C ASP A 31 7.91 -14.09 -1.90
N VAL A 32 7.56 -12.90 -1.42
CA VAL A 32 6.74 -11.95 -2.17
C VAL A 32 7.61 -10.87 -2.79
N TYR A 33 8.50 -11.27 -3.67
CA TYR A 33 9.32 -10.34 -4.46
C TYR A 33 8.52 -9.55 -5.50
N ALA A 34 7.24 -9.83 -5.68
CA ALA A 34 6.44 -9.24 -6.75
C ALA A 34 5.00 -8.89 -6.38
N ALA A 35 4.54 -9.13 -5.17
CA ALA A 35 3.20 -8.70 -4.79
C ALA A 35 3.25 -7.27 -4.25
N ALA A 36 2.56 -6.39 -4.92
CA ALA A 36 2.25 -5.10 -4.33
C ALA A 36 1.45 -5.34 -3.05
N VAL A 37 2.04 -5.08 -1.91
CA VAL A 37 1.32 -5.11 -0.65
C VAL A 37 0.44 -3.86 -0.63
N PHE A 38 -0.86 -4.06 -0.69
CA PHE A 38 -1.80 -2.99 -0.44
C PHE A 38 -1.88 -2.76 1.06
N ALA A 39 -1.65 -1.55 1.49
CA ALA A 39 -1.75 -1.13 2.87
C ALA A 39 -2.56 0.17 2.95
N ASP A 40 -3.09 0.44 4.13
CA ASP A 40 -3.72 1.73 4.38
C ASP A 40 -2.65 2.83 4.31
N GLY A 41 -2.97 3.93 3.67
CA GLY A 41 -2.20 5.16 3.76
C GLY A 41 -2.43 5.85 5.11
N THR A 42 -1.92 7.04 5.28
CA THR A 42 -2.12 7.82 6.52
C THR A 42 -3.39 8.65 6.51
N GLY A 43 -3.98 8.87 5.36
CA GLY A 43 -5.27 9.52 5.21
C GLY A 43 -6.47 8.58 5.39
N THR A 44 -7.65 9.13 5.58
CA THR A 44 -8.90 8.35 5.66
C THR A 44 -9.23 7.73 4.32
N ASN A 45 -9.58 6.45 4.27
CA ASN A 45 -9.86 5.72 3.03
C ASN A 45 -8.72 5.79 2.01
N SER A 46 -7.49 5.89 2.45
CA SER A 46 -6.32 5.99 1.58
C SER A 46 -5.60 4.66 1.42
N THR A 47 -5.00 4.44 0.27
CA THR A 47 -4.30 3.18 -0.04
C THR A 47 -2.89 3.44 -0.56
N VAL A 48 -1.93 2.66 -0.09
CA VAL A 48 -0.57 2.62 -0.65
C VAL A 48 -0.25 1.21 -1.15
N ALA A 49 0.45 1.13 -2.28
CA ALA A 49 0.97 -0.14 -2.78
C ALA A 49 2.30 0.06 -3.48
N GLY A 50 3.29 -0.77 -3.17
CA GLY A 50 4.64 -0.67 -3.72
C GLY A 50 5.65 -0.04 -2.76
N VAL A 51 6.59 0.76 -3.27
CA VAL A 51 7.74 1.24 -2.50
C VAL A 51 7.75 2.77 -2.42
N ASN A 52 7.98 3.33 -1.22
CA ASN A 52 8.11 4.77 -0.97
C ASN A 52 6.89 5.60 -1.40
N ASN A 53 5.70 5.02 -1.36
CA ASN A 53 4.48 5.74 -1.68
C ASN A 53 3.89 6.41 -0.45
N ASN A 54 3.26 7.57 -0.63
CA ASN A 54 2.57 8.31 0.42
C ASN A 54 1.15 8.69 -0.05
N ALA A 55 0.14 8.21 0.66
CA ALA A 55 -1.26 8.60 0.49
C ALA A 55 -1.74 9.19 1.82
N SER A 56 -1.75 10.52 1.92
CA SER A 56 -2.05 11.23 3.17
C SER A 56 -3.32 12.07 3.14
N GLY A 57 -3.85 12.36 1.97
CA GLY A 57 -5.17 12.97 1.84
C GLY A 57 -6.31 11.96 2.06
N GLU A 58 -7.53 12.44 2.21
CA GLU A 58 -8.73 11.61 2.28
C GLU A 58 -9.05 11.03 0.89
N ASN A 59 -9.48 9.76 0.82
CA ASN A 59 -9.82 9.05 -0.41
C ASN A 59 -8.69 9.06 -1.48
N THR A 60 -7.45 8.85 -1.08
CA THR A 60 -6.29 8.92 -1.96
C THR A 60 -5.67 7.57 -2.25
N ASN A 61 -5.02 7.44 -3.40
CA ASN A 61 -4.24 6.26 -3.73
C ASN A 61 -2.85 6.62 -4.23
N ALA A 62 -1.82 5.98 -3.66
CA ALA A 62 -0.45 6.09 -4.11
C ALA A 62 0.09 4.70 -4.45
N VAL A 63 0.25 4.39 -5.73
CA VAL A 63 0.57 3.04 -6.21
C VAL A 63 1.77 3.04 -7.14
N GLY A 64 2.75 2.20 -6.86
CA GLY A 64 3.96 2.03 -7.66
C GLY A 64 5.24 2.37 -6.91
N TYR A 65 6.02 3.31 -7.39
CA TYR A 65 7.29 3.70 -6.80
C TYR A 65 7.38 5.22 -6.59
N ASN A 66 7.60 5.63 -5.34
CA ASN A 66 7.82 7.02 -4.97
C ASN A 66 6.72 7.99 -5.46
N ASN A 67 5.46 7.60 -5.23
CA ASN A 67 4.31 8.43 -5.58
C ASN A 67 3.75 9.13 -4.34
N HIS A 68 3.27 10.35 -4.50
CA HIS A 68 2.72 11.17 -3.42
C HIS A 68 1.31 11.64 -3.80
N ALA A 69 0.29 11.12 -3.14
CA ALA A 69 -1.09 11.59 -3.19
C ALA A 69 -1.41 12.27 -1.86
N ILE A 70 -1.30 13.60 -1.79
CA ILE A 70 -1.27 14.36 -0.55
C ILE A 70 -2.58 15.09 -0.28
N SER A 71 -3.22 15.59 -1.32
CA SER A 71 -4.49 16.30 -1.21
C SER A 71 -5.68 15.37 -1.36
N ASP A 72 -6.85 15.78 -0.86
CA ASP A 72 -8.04 14.93 -0.85
C ASP A 72 -8.52 14.54 -2.27
N ASN A 73 -9.09 13.36 -2.39
CA ASN A 73 -9.59 12.77 -3.63
C ASN A 73 -8.55 12.69 -4.76
N SER A 74 -7.26 12.66 -4.43
CA SER A 74 -6.19 12.65 -5.41
C SER A 74 -5.54 11.27 -5.57
N ASN A 75 -4.98 11.00 -6.75
CA ASN A 75 -4.31 9.74 -7.01
C ASN A 75 -2.94 9.95 -7.68
N ALA A 76 -1.93 9.24 -7.19
CA ALA A 76 -0.59 9.21 -7.75
C ALA A 76 -0.21 7.77 -8.10
N ILE A 77 -0.18 7.43 -9.39
CA ILE A 77 0.00 6.04 -9.84
C ILE A 77 1.12 5.95 -10.87
N GLY A 78 2.08 5.04 -10.64
CA GLY A 78 3.21 4.81 -11.52
C GLY A 78 4.55 5.04 -10.84
N ALA A 79 5.37 5.98 -11.33
CA ALA A 79 6.70 6.25 -10.76
C ALA A 79 6.98 7.75 -10.62
N ASN A 80 7.34 8.17 -9.41
CA ASN A 80 7.72 9.56 -9.11
C ASN A 80 6.63 10.60 -9.43
N ASN A 81 5.37 10.27 -9.23
CA ASN A 81 4.25 11.19 -9.46
C ASN A 81 3.87 11.92 -8.18
N GLN A 82 3.38 13.15 -8.30
CA GLN A 82 2.92 13.97 -7.20
C GLN A 82 1.54 14.55 -7.51
N ALA A 83 0.53 14.05 -6.82
CA ALA A 83 -0.81 14.62 -6.83
C ALA A 83 -0.96 15.51 -5.59
N LEU A 84 -0.75 16.80 -5.76
CA LEU A 84 -0.63 17.79 -4.68
C LEU A 84 -1.86 18.71 -4.58
N ALA A 85 -2.77 18.61 -5.49
CA ALA A 85 -3.99 19.40 -5.52
C ALA A 85 -5.23 18.52 -5.35
N GLU A 86 -6.31 19.10 -4.84
CA GLU A 86 -7.57 18.42 -4.58
C GLU A 86 -8.21 17.94 -5.91
N ASP A 87 -8.88 16.79 -5.86
CA ASP A 87 -9.54 16.17 -7.03
C ASP A 87 -8.62 15.98 -8.25
N SER A 88 -7.31 15.79 -8.02
CA SER A 88 -6.33 15.71 -9.09
C SER A 88 -5.68 14.33 -9.23
N ASN A 89 -5.22 14.01 -10.43
CA ASN A 89 -4.56 12.73 -10.69
C ASN A 89 -3.24 12.91 -11.42
N ALA A 90 -2.18 12.27 -10.90
CA ALA A 90 -0.87 12.18 -11.52
C ALA A 90 -0.57 10.71 -11.87
N ILE A 91 -0.66 10.34 -13.13
CA ILE A 91 -0.59 8.94 -13.59
C ILE A 91 0.50 8.78 -14.66
N GLY A 92 1.41 7.84 -14.42
CA GLY A 92 2.51 7.54 -15.34
C GLY A 92 3.88 7.76 -14.70
N SER A 93 4.69 8.67 -15.22
CA SER A 93 6.03 8.90 -14.68
C SER A 93 6.36 10.38 -14.56
N LYS A 94 6.83 10.81 -13.37
CA LYS A 94 7.29 12.18 -13.11
C LYS A 94 6.25 13.26 -13.42
N ASN A 95 4.97 12.99 -13.15
CA ASN A 95 3.90 13.95 -13.31
C ASN A 95 3.63 14.68 -12.01
N ASN A 96 3.34 15.99 -12.08
CA ASN A 96 3.01 16.81 -10.93
C ASN A 96 1.73 17.60 -11.18
N THR A 97 0.75 17.49 -10.27
CA THR A 97 -0.48 18.28 -10.32
C THR A 97 -0.51 19.30 -9.18
N TYR A 98 -0.57 20.57 -9.53
CA TYR A 98 -0.66 21.71 -8.58
C TYR A 98 -2.01 22.44 -8.65
N ALA A 99 -2.80 22.20 -9.70
CA ALA A 99 -4.12 22.77 -9.82
C ALA A 99 -5.22 21.79 -9.44
N ASN A 100 -6.25 22.25 -8.73
CA ASN A 100 -7.40 21.43 -8.40
C ASN A 100 -8.12 20.93 -9.66
N GLU A 101 -8.78 19.78 -9.55
CA GLU A 101 -9.54 19.15 -10.65
C GLU A 101 -8.70 18.87 -11.90
N SER A 102 -7.36 18.77 -11.75
CA SER A 102 -6.45 18.60 -12.88
C SER A 102 -5.90 17.19 -13.01
N ASN A 103 -5.59 16.80 -14.22
CA ASN A 103 -5.03 15.49 -14.52
C ASN A 103 -3.73 15.60 -15.31
N ALA A 104 -2.66 15.03 -14.79
CA ALA A 104 -1.38 14.88 -15.47
C ALA A 104 -1.16 13.41 -15.80
N ILE A 105 -1.35 13.01 -17.04
CA ILE A 105 -1.24 11.62 -17.49
C ILE A 105 -0.15 11.51 -18.54
N GLY A 106 0.77 10.54 -18.36
CA GLY A 106 1.89 10.32 -19.25
C GLY A 106 3.24 10.47 -18.56
N SER A 107 4.13 11.30 -19.09
CA SER A 107 5.46 11.47 -18.52
C SER A 107 5.90 12.93 -18.50
N GLY A 108 6.32 13.38 -17.32
CA GLY A 108 6.90 14.71 -17.15
C GLY A 108 5.91 15.87 -17.26
N ASN A 109 4.62 15.63 -17.09
CA ASN A 109 3.60 16.67 -17.19
C ASN A 109 3.49 17.45 -15.86
N ILE A 110 3.24 18.74 -16.00
CA ILE A 110 2.96 19.63 -14.88
C ILE A 110 1.67 20.38 -15.17
N THR A 111 0.72 20.34 -14.22
CA THR A 111 -0.53 21.13 -14.31
C THR A 111 -0.51 22.19 -13.22
N ASN A 112 -0.75 23.42 -13.60
CA ASN A 112 -0.79 24.60 -12.73
C ASN A 112 -2.13 25.31 -12.84
#